data_55a3b30ef9d09eba96853f71be786d0a
#
_entry.id   55a3b30ef9d09eba96853f71be786d0a
#
_cell.length_a   1.000
_cell.length_b   1.000
_cell.length_c   1.000
_cell.angle_alpha   90.00
_cell.angle_beta   90.00
_cell.angle_gamma   90.00
#
_symmetry.space_group_name_H-M   'P 1'
#
loop_
_entity.id
_entity.type
_entity.pdbx_description
1 polymer ?
#
loop_
_entity_poly.entity_id
_entity_poly.type
_entity_poly.pdbx_seq_one_letter_code
_entity_poly.pdbx_strand_id
1 'polypeptide(L)'
;MLHAYSRLKQVLAEQELTVPRLLQRIERRGMRVNIKSLYRLSNDRQPVERLDLRVAGVICQVCRVPLSELIIFEPPRPRLRRFPAGKQSRLDLLMTKNNDGRLTKAEQSELKSLVREAEELTLENARTLASQRRELITR
;
A
#
# COMPACT_ATOMS: atom_id res chain seq x y z
N MET A 1 -12.16 -15.30 -7.23
CA MET A 1 -11.53 -14.63 -8.38
C MET A 1 -10.15 -14.13 -7.95
N LEU A 2 -9.12 -14.35 -8.77
CA LEU A 2 -7.78 -13.87 -8.48
C LEU A 2 -7.53 -12.55 -9.20
N HIS A 3 -6.80 -11.66 -8.56
CA HIS A 3 -6.34 -10.40 -9.14
C HIS A 3 -4.83 -10.46 -9.34
N ALA A 4 -4.34 -9.84 -10.42
CA ALA A 4 -2.92 -9.68 -10.66
C ALA A 4 -2.39 -8.50 -9.83
N TYR A 5 -1.30 -8.71 -9.11
CA TYR A 5 -0.60 -7.65 -8.37
C TYR A 5 0.85 -7.58 -8.81
N SER A 6 1.38 -6.37 -8.87
CA SER A 6 2.79 -6.15 -9.16
C SER A 6 3.64 -6.22 -7.90
N ARG A 7 4.77 -6.90 -7.99
CA ARG A 7 5.82 -6.94 -6.97
C ARG A 7 7.01 -6.05 -7.32
N LEU A 8 6.86 -5.16 -8.30
CA LEU A 8 7.96 -4.29 -8.75
C LEU A 8 8.57 -3.49 -7.60
N LYS A 9 7.76 -2.95 -6.70
CA LYS A 9 8.24 -2.23 -5.52
C LYS A 9 9.17 -3.08 -4.65
N GLN A 10 8.80 -4.35 -4.43
CA GLN A 10 9.62 -5.29 -3.66
C GLN A 10 10.92 -5.65 -4.41
N VAL A 11 10.81 -5.95 -5.70
CA VAL A 11 11.99 -6.25 -6.54
C VAL A 11 12.98 -5.10 -6.55
N LEU A 12 12.50 -3.85 -6.69
CA LEU A 12 13.35 -2.67 -6.64
C LEU A 12 13.99 -2.48 -5.26
N ALA A 13 13.23 -2.69 -4.18
CA ALA A 13 13.76 -2.61 -2.82
C ALA A 13 14.86 -3.64 -2.56
N GLU A 14 14.69 -4.87 -3.01
CA GLU A 14 15.70 -5.94 -2.89
C GLU A 14 17.00 -5.64 -3.66
N GLN A 15 16.91 -4.87 -4.74
CA GLN A 15 18.05 -4.47 -5.57
C GLN A 15 18.55 -3.06 -5.29
N GLU A 16 18.03 -2.40 -4.26
CA GLU A 16 18.35 -1.03 -3.90
C GLU A 16 18.22 -0.04 -5.07
N LEU A 17 17.21 -0.30 -5.92
CA LEU A 17 16.87 0.52 -7.08
C LEU A 17 15.68 1.43 -6.80
N THR A 18 15.74 2.62 -7.39
CA THR A 18 14.59 3.54 -7.45
C THR A 18 13.95 3.50 -8.84
N VAL A 19 12.69 3.93 -8.93
CA VAL A 19 11.99 4.02 -10.22
C VAL A 19 12.74 4.89 -11.25
N PRO A 20 13.27 6.07 -10.90
CA PRO A 20 14.08 6.85 -11.86
C PRO A 20 15.33 6.11 -12.34
N ARG A 21 16.02 5.39 -11.47
CA ARG A 21 17.19 4.58 -11.86
C ARG A 21 16.82 3.41 -12.76
N LEU A 22 15.66 2.77 -12.49
CA LEU A 22 15.12 1.75 -13.37
C LEU A 22 14.85 2.32 -14.76
N LEU A 23 14.20 3.48 -14.84
CA LEU A 23 13.93 4.18 -16.10
C LEU A 23 15.22 4.43 -16.89
N GLN A 24 16.26 4.96 -16.25
CA GLN A 24 17.57 5.16 -16.89
C GLN A 24 18.16 3.88 -17.47
N ARG A 25 18.05 2.76 -16.75
CA ARG A 25 18.55 1.46 -17.22
C ARG A 25 17.74 0.95 -18.41
N ILE A 26 16.43 1.18 -18.42
CA ILE A 26 15.54 0.84 -19.54
C ILE A 26 15.90 1.67 -20.77
N GLU A 27 16.07 2.98 -20.61
CA GLU A 27 16.44 3.90 -21.71
C GLU A 27 17.79 3.58 -22.33
N ARG A 28 18.77 3.17 -21.51
CA ARG A 28 20.07 2.69 -21.98
C ARG A 28 19.98 1.45 -22.89
N ARG A 29 18.89 0.70 -22.80
CA ARG A 29 18.58 -0.46 -23.67
C ARG A 29 17.79 -0.08 -24.91
N GLY A 30 17.58 1.22 -25.15
CA GLY A 30 16.91 1.75 -26.34
C GLY A 30 15.39 1.74 -26.27
N MET A 31 14.79 1.41 -25.11
CA MET A 31 13.35 1.45 -24.94
C MET A 31 12.92 2.74 -24.22
N ARG A 32 11.86 3.35 -24.72
CA ARG A 32 11.21 4.48 -24.05
C ARG A 32 9.97 4.01 -23.30
N VAL A 33 9.94 4.26 -21.99
CA VAL A 33 8.81 3.94 -21.12
C VAL A 33 8.38 5.20 -20.39
N ASN A 34 7.08 5.37 -20.23
CA ASN A 34 6.56 6.47 -19.43
C ASN A 34 6.80 6.18 -17.95
N ILE A 35 7.46 7.10 -17.25
CA ILE A 35 7.74 6.96 -15.81
C ILE A 35 6.47 6.75 -14.97
N LYS A 36 5.34 7.32 -15.37
CA LYS A 36 4.04 7.11 -14.71
C LYS A 36 3.60 5.66 -14.75
N SER A 37 3.91 4.95 -15.84
CA SER A 37 3.64 3.51 -15.96
C SER A 37 4.46 2.69 -14.98
N LEU A 38 5.72 3.06 -14.75
CA LEU A 38 6.57 2.42 -13.76
C LEU A 38 6.08 2.69 -12.32
N TYR A 39 5.68 3.92 -12.01
CA TYR A 39 5.09 4.23 -10.71
C TYR A 39 3.76 3.50 -10.48
N ARG A 40 2.95 3.34 -11.53
CA ARG A 40 1.70 2.56 -11.45
C ARG A 40 2.00 1.09 -11.14
N LEU A 41 2.98 0.49 -11.81
CA LEU A 41 3.42 -0.88 -11.52
C LEU A 41 4.11 -1.01 -10.16
N SER A 42 4.71 0.03 -9.62
CA SER A 42 5.27 0.02 -8.27
C SER A 42 4.23 0.15 -7.16
N ASN A 43 2.96 0.40 -7.50
CA ASN A 43 1.87 0.43 -6.54
C ASN A 43 1.37 -0.99 -6.27
N ASP A 44 1.83 -1.57 -5.17
CA ASP A 44 1.51 -2.93 -4.72
C ASP A 44 0.09 -3.08 -4.12
N ARG A 45 -0.63 -1.98 -3.95
CA ARG A 45 -1.97 -1.98 -3.31
C ARG A 45 -3.12 -2.12 -4.30
N GLN A 46 -2.88 -1.82 -5.56
CA GLN A 46 -3.89 -1.87 -6.61
C GLN A 46 -3.64 -3.05 -7.55
N PRO A 47 -4.70 -3.74 -7.98
CA PRO A 47 -4.54 -4.79 -8.98
C PRO A 47 -4.08 -4.20 -10.31
N VAL A 48 -3.29 -4.96 -11.04
CA VAL A 48 -2.84 -4.63 -12.39
C VAL A 48 -3.94 -5.07 -13.37
N GLU A 49 -4.66 -4.11 -13.91
CA GLU A 49 -5.72 -4.40 -14.89
C GLU A 49 -5.19 -4.56 -16.31
N ARG A 50 -4.12 -3.85 -16.62
CA ARG A 50 -3.46 -3.87 -17.94
C ARG A 50 -1.96 -3.90 -17.75
N LEU A 51 -1.31 -4.81 -18.43
CA LEU A 51 0.15 -4.96 -18.44
C LEU A 51 0.64 -4.88 -19.89
N ASP A 52 1.52 -3.93 -20.15
CA ASP A 52 2.28 -3.92 -21.40
C ASP A 52 3.42 -4.94 -21.29
N LEU A 53 3.33 -6.00 -22.09
CA LEU A 53 4.31 -7.09 -22.07
C LEU A 53 5.71 -6.65 -22.50
N ARG A 54 5.84 -5.60 -23.31
CA ARG A 54 7.15 -5.04 -23.68
C ARG A 54 7.79 -4.39 -22.46
N VAL A 55 7.01 -3.60 -21.72
CA VAL A 55 7.46 -2.95 -20.48
C VAL A 55 7.82 -4.01 -19.43
N ALA A 56 6.94 -5.00 -19.23
CA ALA A 56 7.21 -6.11 -18.32
C ALA A 56 8.48 -6.87 -18.70
N GLY A 57 8.65 -7.17 -20.00
CA GLY A 57 9.82 -7.89 -20.51
C GLY A 57 11.13 -7.14 -20.25
N VAL A 58 11.17 -5.84 -20.50
CA VAL A 58 12.40 -5.04 -20.26
C VAL A 58 12.68 -4.89 -18.76
N ILE A 59 11.66 -4.77 -17.91
CA ILE A 59 11.84 -4.77 -16.46
C ILE A 59 12.44 -6.09 -15.99
N CYS A 60 11.89 -7.22 -16.46
CA CYS A 60 12.41 -8.54 -16.15
C CYS A 60 13.89 -8.71 -16.56
N GLN A 61 14.27 -8.19 -17.73
CA GLN A 61 15.65 -8.22 -18.19
C GLN A 61 16.57 -7.34 -17.35
N VAL A 62 16.16 -6.11 -17.04
CA VAL A 62 16.95 -5.17 -16.24
C VAL A 62 17.12 -5.64 -14.80
N CYS A 63 16.04 -6.13 -14.19
CA CYS A 63 16.04 -6.60 -12.80
C CYS A 63 16.49 -8.06 -12.67
N ARG A 64 16.65 -8.78 -13.78
CA ARG A 64 17.01 -10.22 -13.83
C ARG A 64 16.07 -11.09 -13.01
N VAL A 65 14.78 -10.84 -13.12
CA VAL A 65 13.72 -11.62 -12.49
C VAL A 65 12.77 -12.17 -13.54
N PRO A 66 12.19 -13.36 -13.37
CA PRO A 66 11.15 -13.87 -14.25
C PRO A 66 9.83 -13.11 -14.04
N LEU A 67 8.94 -13.17 -15.02
CA LEU A 67 7.62 -12.52 -14.94
C LEU A 67 6.81 -13.03 -13.74
N SER A 68 6.96 -14.30 -13.37
CA SER A 68 6.31 -14.91 -12.20
C SER A 68 6.71 -14.30 -10.86
N GLU A 69 7.88 -13.65 -10.79
CA GLU A 69 8.30 -12.88 -9.62
C GLU A 69 7.86 -11.42 -9.68
N LEU A 70 7.62 -10.89 -10.88
CA LEU A 70 7.17 -9.52 -11.07
C LEU A 70 5.66 -9.38 -10.89
N ILE A 71 4.87 -10.34 -11.38
CA ILE A 71 3.41 -10.36 -11.30
C ILE A 71 2.95 -11.62 -10.60
N ILE A 72 2.14 -11.45 -9.58
CA ILE A 72 1.54 -12.54 -8.82
C ILE A 72 0.02 -12.47 -8.88
N PHE A 73 -0.63 -13.62 -8.75
CA PHE A 73 -2.08 -13.72 -8.68
C PHE A 73 -2.49 -14.07 -7.26
N GLU A 74 -3.25 -13.20 -6.65
CA GLU A 74 -3.74 -13.35 -5.28
C GLU A 74 -5.24 -13.01 -5.20
N PRO A 75 -5.95 -13.50 -4.17
CA PRO A 75 -7.27 -12.99 -3.86
C PRO A 75 -7.27 -11.47 -3.67
N PRO A 76 -8.40 -10.79 -3.90
CA PRO A 76 -8.49 -9.36 -3.70
C PRO A 76 -7.98 -8.97 -2.31
N ARG A 77 -7.05 -8.03 -2.27
CA ARG A 77 -6.53 -7.51 -1.00
C ARG A 77 -7.60 -6.67 -0.32
N PRO A 78 -7.84 -6.84 0.99
CA PRO A 78 -8.84 -6.06 1.68
C PRO A 78 -8.49 -4.58 1.67
N ARG A 79 -9.48 -3.75 1.39
CA ARG A 79 -9.33 -2.31 1.54
C ARG A 79 -9.55 -1.94 3.00
N LEU A 80 -8.47 -1.78 3.74
CA LEU A 80 -8.54 -1.29 5.10
C LEU A 80 -8.83 0.22 5.11
N ARG A 81 -9.75 0.63 5.96
CA ARG A 81 -10.07 2.04 6.15
C ARG A 81 -8.98 2.70 7.01
N ARG A 82 -8.63 3.91 6.66
CA ARG A 82 -7.69 4.72 7.46
C ARG A 82 -8.47 5.75 8.26
N PHE A 83 -7.98 6.03 9.45
CA PHE A 83 -8.49 7.15 10.22
C PHE A 83 -8.21 8.45 9.46
N PRO A 84 -9.19 9.36 9.31
CA PRO A 84 -9.00 10.60 8.57
C PRO A 84 -7.82 11.40 9.11
N ALA A 85 -6.96 11.93 8.22
CA ALA A 85 -5.73 12.62 8.61
C ALA A 85 -5.97 13.80 9.55
N GLY A 86 -7.04 14.58 9.33
CA GLY A 86 -7.43 15.67 10.21
C GLY A 86 -7.82 15.20 11.62
N LYS A 87 -8.55 14.10 11.73
CA LYS A 87 -8.90 13.49 13.02
C LYS A 87 -7.68 12.89 13.70
N GLN A 88 -6.77 12.27 12.95
CA GLN A 88 -5.52 11.72 13.50
C GLN A 88 -4.66 12.84 14.09
N SER A 89 -4.45 13.94 13.38
CA SER A 89 -3.69 15.08 13.87
C SER A 89 -4.33 15.69 15.13
N ARG A 90 -5.65 15.79 15.17
CA ARG A 90 -6.37 16.27 16.35
C ARG A 90 -6.22 15.33 17.54
N LEU A 91 -6.33 14.03 17.30
CA LEU A 91 -6.11 13.00 18.32
C LEU A 91 -4.71 13.08 18.92
N ASP A 92 -3.69 13.18 18.08
CA ASP A 92 -2.29 13.29 18.51
C ASP A 92 -2.05 14.54 19.37
N LEU A 93 -2.63 15.68 18.97
CA LEU A 93 -2.56 16.91 19.73
C LEU A 93 -3.23 16.79 21.12
N LEU A 94 -4.43 16.19 21.16
CA LEU A 94 -5.16 16.00 22.42
C LEU A 94 -4.45 15.00 23.34
N MET A 95 -3.85 13.96 22.79
CA MET A 95 -3.03 13.00 23.56
C MET A 95 -1.81 13.68 24.15
N THR A 96 -1.12 14.56 23.41
CA THR A 96 -0.01 15.34 23.92
C THR A 96 -0.45 16.25 25.05
N LYS A 97 -1.56 16.98 24.90
CA LYS A 97 -2.13 17.82 25.96
C LYS A 97 -2.55 17.01 27.20
N ASN A 98 -3.06 15.80 26.99
CA ASN A 98 -3.42 14.91 28.10
C ASN A 98 -2.19 14.48 28.91
N ASN A 99 -1.10 14.14 28.23
CA ASN A 99 0.16 13.78 28.88
C ASN A 99 0.74 14.97 29.67
N ASP A 100 0.53 16.20 29.19
CA ASP A 100 0.96 17.42 29.86
C ASP A 100 -0.02 17.87 30.98
N GLY A 101 -1.14 17.18 31.16
CA GLY A 101 -2.17 17.55 32.14
C GLY A 101 -2.92 18.85 31.82
N ARG A 102 -2.97 19.27 30.56
CA ARG A 102 -3.52 20.54 30.08
C ARG A 102 -4.87 20.43 29.38
N LEU A 103 -5.56 19.30 29.44
CA LEU A 103 -6.86 19.14 28.80
C LEU A 103 -7.96 19.88 29.54
N THR A 104 -8.78 20.60 28.77
CA THR A 104 -10.07 21.11 29.25
C THR A 104 -11.11 19.99 29.30
N LYS A 105 -12.24 20.20 30.01
CA LYS A 105 -13.34 19.21 30.05
C LYS A 105 -13.92 18.91 28.67
N ALA A 106 -14.06 19.95 27.81
CA ALA A 106 -14.51 19.79 26.44
C ALA A 106 -13.52 18.97 25.61
N GLU A 107 -12.22 19.23 25.74
CA GLU A 107 -11.17 18.47 25.07
C GLU A 107 -11.08 17.01 25.56
N GLN A 108 -11.37 16.75 26.83
CA GLN A 108 -11.45 15.37 27.36
C GLN A 108 -12.59 14.60 26.70
N SER A 109 -13.76 15.21 26.52
CA SER A 109 -14.89 14.60 25.81
C SER A 109 -14.56 14.34 24.34
N GLU A 110 -13.92 15.29 23.69
CA GLU A 110 -13.46 15.15 22.29
C GLU A 110 -12.44 14.01 22.17
N LEU A 111 -11.44 13.94 23.06
CA LEU A 111 -10.44 12.87 23.08
C LEU A 111 -11.10 11.51 23.21
N LYS A 112 -12.03 11.33 24.16
CA LYS A 112 -12.77 10.07 24.32
C LYS A 112 -13.54 9.67 23.08
N SER A 113 -14.16 10.62 22.39
CA SER A 113 -14.89 10.38 21.15
C SER A 113 -13.96 9.93 20.02
N LEU A 114 -12.83 10.61 19.84
CA LEU A 114 -11.84 10.27 18.81
C LEU A 114 -11.18 8.91 19.07
N VAL A 115 -10.86 8.58 20.32
CA VAL A 115 -10.33 7.28 20.70
C VAL A 115 -11.34 6.18 20.38
N ARG A 116 -12.61 6.37 20.71
CA ARG A 116 -13.67 5.41 20.38
C ARG A 116 -13.78 5.18 18.89
N GLU A 117 -13.81 6.25 18.08
CA GLU A 117 -13.85 6.13 16.63
C GLU A 117 -12.64 5.38 16.06
N ALA A 118 -11.44 5.63 16.58
CA ALA A 118 -10.22 4.94 16.17
C ALA A 118 -10.26 3.44 16.54
N GLU A 119 -10.76 3.10 17.73
CA GLU A 119 -10.92 1.72 18.18
C GLU A 119 -11.96 0.97 17.34
N GLU A 120 -13.11 1.58 17.04
CA GLU A 120 -14.14 1.02 16.16
C GLU A 120 -13.60 0.74 14.77
N LEU A 121 -12.82 1.66 14.20
CA LEU A 121 -12.17 1.48 12.91
C LEU A 121 -11.14 0.34 12.92
N THR A 122 -10.35 0.25 13.99
CA THR A 122 -9.39 -0.84 14.18
C THR A 122 -10.09 -2.19 14.24
N LEU A 123 -11.20 -2.27 14.97
CA LEU A 123 -12.00 -3.48 15.08
C LEU A 123 -12.65 -3.86 13.74
N GLU A 124 -13.17 -2.90 13.00
CA GLU A 124 -13.73 -3.11 11.65
C GLU A 124 -12.66 -3.66 10.69
N ASN A 125 -11.48 -3.06 10.69
CA ASN A 125 -10.34 -3.53 9.89
C ASN A 125 -9.91 -4.95 10.28
N ALA A 126 -9.86 -5.25 11.58
CA ALA A 126 -9.52 -6.59 12.06
C ALA A 126 -10.55 -7.64 11.62
N ARG A 127 -11.85 -7.32 11.66
CA ARG A 127 -12.91 -8.19 11.14
C ARG A 127 -12.79 -8.44 9.65
N THR A 128 -12.47 -7.41 8.87
CA THR A 128 -12.23 -7.51 7.43
C THR A 128 -11.08 -8.46 7.11
N LEU A 129 -9.96 -8.34 7.83
CA LEU A 129 -8.81 -9.23 7.70
C LEU A 129 -9.13 -10.67 8.10
N ALA A 130 -9.86 -10.85 9.19
CA ALA A 130 -10.25 -12.19 9.67
C ALA A 130 -11.19 -12.90 8.70
N SER A 131 -12.14 -12.19 8.09
CA SER A 131 -13.06 -12.74 7.09
C SER A 131 -12.30 -13.24 5.87
N GLN A 132 -11.36 -12.44 5.36
CA GLN A 132 -10.55 -12.80 4.21
C GLN A 132 -9.67 -14.02 4.50
N ARG A 133 -9.09 -14.11 5.69
CA ARG A 133 -8.28 -15.28 6.08
C ARG A 133 -9.11 -16.56 6.12
N ARG A 134 -10.37 -16.49 6.56
CA ARG A 134 -11.30 -17.64 6.56
C ARG A 134 -11.61 -18.11 5.15
N GLU A 135 -11.88 -17.20 4.22
CA GLU A 135 -12.13 -17.53 2.82
C GLU A 135 -10.94 -18.23 2.14
N LEU A 136 -9.71 -17.88 2.52
CA LEU A 136 -8.48 -18.51 2.02
C LEU A 136 -8.27 -19.94 2.55
N ILE A 137 -8.73 -20.24 3.76
CA ILE A 137 -8.57 -21.56 4.40
C ILE A 137 -9.65 -22.54 3.94
N THR A 138 -10.81 -22.05 3.51
CA THR A 138 -11.96 -22.88 3.08
C THR A 138 -11.89 -23.30 1.60
N ARG A 139 -10.88 -22.89 0.86
CA ARG A 139 -10.60 -23.29 -0.54
C ARG A 139 -9.43 -24.26 -0.61
#